data_d3e3d4f376b724edfd183cd1b8334091
#
_entry.id   d3e3d4f376b724edfd183cd1b8334091
#
_cell.length_a   1.000
_cell.length_b   1.000
_cell.length_c   1.000
_cell.angle_alpha   90.00
_cell.angle_beta   90.00
_cell.angle_gamma   90.00
#
_symmetry.space_group_name_H-M   'P 1'
#
loop_
_entity.id
_entity.type
_entity.pdbx_description
1 polymer ?
#
loop_
_entity_poly.entity_id
_entity_poly.type
_entity_poly.pdbx_seq_one_letter_code
_entity_poly.pdbx_strand_id
1 'polypeptide(L)'
;MLTYSAALKRVLNFARKKTSIVKVEKSLQHVCVRNINSKKNNPFFNNSLLDGFAFKSSDTVSNKSFKILGATSAGQKNKIKYRKNCCYRISTG
;
A
#
# COMPACT_ATOMS: atom_id res chain seq x y z
N MET A 1 45.92 17.91 11.91
CA MET A 1 45.00 18.40 10.89
C MET A 1 43.70 17.60 11.00
N LEU A 2 42.51 18.25 11.04
CA LEU A 2 41.26 17.55 11.08
C LEU A 2 40.92 16.99 9.69
N THR A 3 40.52 15.72 9.63
CA THR A 3 39.96 15.15 8.40
C THR A 3 38.57 15.73 8.16
N TYR A 4 38.07 15.72 6.90
CA TYR A 4 36.73 16.18 6.55
C TYR A 4 35.64 15.48 7.40
N SER A 5 35.73 14.16 7.55
CA SER A 5 34.77 13.38 8.34
C SER A 5 34.79 13.78 9.82
N ALA A 6 35.92 14.05 10.40
CA ALA A 6 36.01 14.50 11.78
C ALA A 6 35.48 15.94 11.96
N ALA A 7 35.73 16.83 11.00
CA ALA A 7 35.13 18.16 10.98
C ALA A 7 33.62 18.13 10.87
N LEU A 8 33.09 17.36 9.92
CA LEU A 8 31.64 17.17 9.75
C LEU A 8 30.97 16.65 11.02
N LYS A 9 31.55 15.63 11.66
CA LYS A 9 31.06 15.08 12.92
C LYS A 9 31.01 16.13 14.05
N ARG A 10 32.02 16.98 14.12
CA ARG A 10 32.00 18.09 15.09
C ARG A 10 30.87 19.09 14.80
N VAL A 11 30.71 19.53 13.55
CA VAL A 11 29.63 20.46 13.17
C VAL A 11 28.29 19.87 13.49
N LEU A 12 28.04 18.60 13.15
CA LEU A 12 26.78 17.92 13.44
C LEU A 12 26.48 17.80 14.95
N ASN A 13 27.53 17.61 15.76
CA ASN A 13 27.35 17.56 17.23
C ASN A 13 27.03 18.93 17.82
N PHE A 14 27.49 20.04 17.22
CA PHE A 14 27.10 21.39 17.62
C PHE A 14 25.70 21.79 17.19
N ALA A 15 25.11 21.12 16.20
CA ALA A 15 23.77 21.39 15.74
C ALA A 15 22.78 21.09 16.86
N ARG A 16 22.21 22.13 17.48
CA ARG A 16 21.16 21.99 18.49
C ARG A 16 19.87 21.52 17.82
N LYS A 17 19.47 20.29 18.09
CA LYS A 17 18.19 19.75 17.63
C LYS A 17 17.09 20.27 18.57
N LYS A 18 16.35 21.27 18.11
CA LYS A 18 15.08 21.67 18.78
C LYS A 18 13.94 20.89 18.13
N THR A 19 13.12 20.26 18.96
CA THR A 19 11.92 19.57 18.52
C THR A 19 10.69 20.31 19.03
N SER A 20 9.63 20.37 18.24
CA SER A 20 8.38 21.01 18.61
C SER A 20 7.20 20.23 18.03
N ILE A 21 6.06 20.35 18.69
CA ILE A 21 4.80 19.82 18.15
C ILE A 21 4.13 20.94 17.37
N VAL A 22 3.88 20.69 16.09
CA VAL A 22 3.22 21.64 15.20
C VAL A 22 2.01 20.97 14.53
N LYS A 23 1.01 21.77 14.18
CA LYS A 23 -0.12 21.28 13.36
C LYS A 23 0.38 20.89 11.99
N VAL A 24 -0.24 19.86 11.38
CA VAL A 24 0.16 19.34 10.06
C VAL A 24 0.18 20.44 9.01
N GLU A 25 -0.79 21.33 9.01
CA GLU A 25 -0.89 22.46 8.06
C GLU A 25 0.28 23.44 8.16
N LYS A 26 0.96 23.47 9.32
CA LYS A 26 2.13 24.31 9.58
C LYS A 26 3.45 23.56 9.52
N SER A 27 3.42 22.28 9.15
CA SER A 27 4.61 21.43 9.16
C SER A 27 5.47 21.50 7.89
N LEU A 28 5.06 22.28 6.91
CA LEU A 28 5.84 22.48 5.69
C LEU A 28 7.27 22.92 6.03
N GLN A 29 8.25 22.33 5.38
CA GLN A 29 9.69 22.54 5.60
C GLN A 29 10.22 22.11 6.97
N HIS A 30 9.43 21.38 7.76
CA HIS A 30 9.90 20.76 8.99
C HIS A 30 10.36 19.32 8.74
N VAL A 31 11.33 18.86 9.51
CA VAL A 31 11.84 17.49 9.46
C VAL A 31 11.17 16.65 10.54
N CYS A 32 10.64 15.50 10.18
CA CYS A 32 10.08 14.57 11.15
C CYS A 32 11.15 14.06 12.11
N VAL A 33 10.85 14.09 13.41
CA VAL A 33 11.77 13.64 14.46
C VAL A 33 11.99 12.14 14.45
N ARG A 34 11.03 11.38 13.93
CA ARG A 34 11.06 9.91 13.88
C ARG A 34 10.41 9.41 12.60
N ASN A 35 10.73 8.19 12.24
CA ASN A 35 10.11 7.53 11.10
C ASN A 35 8.60 7.39 11.32
N ILE A 36 7.84 7.70 10.28
CA ILE A 36 6.39 7.52 10.23
C ILE A 36 6.12 6.29 9.37
N ASN A 37 5.60 5.24 9.99
CA ASN A 37 5.24 4.02 9.30
C ASN A 37 3.72 3.92 9.19
N SER A 38 3.23 3.46 8.05
CA SER A 38 1.81 3.14 7.90
C SER A 38 1.43 1.98 8.80
N LYS A 39 0.33 2.13 9.53
CA LYS A 39 -0.24 1.06 10.37
C LYS A 39 -1.11 0.09 9.59
N LYS A 40 -1.40 0.38 8.33
CA LYS A 40 -2.24 -0.43 7.44
C LYS A 40 -1.56 -0.60 6.09
N ASN A 41 -1.80 -1.72 5.46
CA ASN A 41 -1.38 -1.91 4.07
C ASN A 41 -2.13 -0.93 3.16
N ASN A 42 -1.51 -0.53 2.05
CA ASN A 42 -2.16 0.27 1.03
C ASN A 42 -1.97 -0.42 -0.34
N PRO A 43 -3.01 -0.91 -0.94
CA PRO A 43 -4.40 -0.95 -0.45
C PRO A 43 -4.56 -1.90 0.75
N PHE A 44 -5.55 -1.63 1.62
CA PHE A 44 -5.83 -2.46 2.82
C PHE A 44 -6.82 -3.61 2.53
N PHE A 45 -7.16 -3.81 1.27
CA PHE A 45 -7.96 -4.93 0.76
C PHE A 45 -7.44 -5.31 -0.64
N ASN A 46 -7.75 -6.52 -1.08
CA ASN A 46 -7.45 -6.95 -2.43
C ASN A 46 -8.38 -6.25 -3.41
N ASN A 47 -7.82 -5.54 -4.37
CA ASN A 47 -8.56 -4.86 -5.43
C ASN A 47 -8.04 -5.30 -6.80
N SER A 48 -8.88 -5.15 -7.82
CA SER A 48 -8.46 -5.37 -9.19
C SER A 48 -7.97 -4.08 -9.83
N LEU A 49 -6.87 -4.16 -10.56
CA LEU A 49 -6.32 -3.05 -11.33
C LEU A 49 -6.98 -2.94 -12.72
N LEU A 50 -7.63 -4.00 -13.19
CA LEU A 50 -8.26 -4.08 -14.50
C LEU A 50 -9.65 -4.68 -14.38
N ASP A 51 -10.53 -4.31 -15.31
CA ASP A 51 -11.79 -5.00 -15.51
C ASP A 51 -11.55 -6.41 -16.06
N GLY A 52 -12.33 -7.37 -15.61
CA GLY A 52 -12.14 -8.73 -16.05
C GLY A 52 -12.85 -9.76 -15.20
N PHE A 53 -12.22 -10.90 -14.98
CA PHE A 53 -12.77 -12.01 -14.23
C PHE A 53 -11.82 -12.47 -13.15
N ALA A 54 -12.33 -12.67 -11.94
CA ALA A 54 -11.61 -13.26 -10.82
C ALA A 54 -11.92 -14.75 -10.72
N PHE A 55 -10.90 -15.58 -10.71
CA PHE A 55 -10.98 -17.03 -10.51
C PHE A 55 -9.73 -17.52 -9.77
N LYS A 56 -9.75 -18.75 -9.31
CA LYS A 56 -8.59 -19.35 -8.67
C LYS A 56 -7.61 -19.87 -9.74
N SER A 57 -6.36 -19.43 -9.68
CA SER A 57 -5.34 -19.79 -10.67
C SER A 57 -5.15 -21.30 -10.83
N SER A 58 -5.27 -22.09 -9.75
CA SER A 58 -5.19 -23.55 -9.81
C SER A 58 -6.24 -24.19 -10.72
N ASP A 59 -7.36 -23.52 -10.97
CA ASP A 59 -8.45 -24.07 -11.79
C ASP A 59 -8.15 -23.95 -13.28
N THR A 60 -7.19 -23.10 -13.69
CA THR A 60 -6.78 -22.95 -15.10
C THR A 60 -6.04 -24.15 -15.65
N VAL A 61 -5.44 -24.96 -14.79
CA VAL A 61 -4.67 -26.12 -15.19
C VAL A 61 -5.56 -27.21 -15.79
N SER A 62 -6.77 -27.35 -15.28
CA SER A 62 -7.71 -28.43 -15.65
C SER A 62 -8.92 -27.97 -16.44
N ASN A 63 -9.15 -26.66 -16.59
CA ASN A 63 -10.37 -26.12 -17.18
C ASN A 63 -10.09 -25.04 -18.23
N LYS A 64 -10.77 -25.16 -19.36
CA LYS A 64 -10.75 -24.14 -20.43
C LYS A 64 -11.97 -23.19 -20.37
N SER A 65 -12.94 -23.46 -19.50
CA SER A 65 -14.16 -22.65 -19.36
C SER A 65 -14.55 -22.51 -17.89
N PHE A 66 -15.07 -21.35 -17.53
CA PHE A 66 -15.50 -21.03 -16.16
C PHE A 66 -16.94 -20.57 -16.18
N LYS A 67 -17.71 -21.01 -15.18
CA LYS A 67 -19.09 -20.54 -14.97
C LYS A 67 -19.05 -19.19 -14.25
N ILE A 68 -19.71 -18.18 -14.80
CA ILE A 68 -19.84 -16.86 -14.14
C ILE A 68 -20.90 -16.98 -13.07
N LEU A 69 -20.55 -16.73 -11.80
CA LEU A 69 -21.47 -16.78 -10.67
C LEU A 69 -22.10 -15.43 -10.36
N GLY A 70 -21.50 -14.35 -10.78
CA GLY A 70 -21.98 -13.00 -10.53
C GLY A 70 -20.96 -11.94 -10.95
N ALA A 71 -21.31 -10.70 -10.63
CA ALA A 71 -20.45 -9.55 -10.88
C ALA A 71 -20.31 -8.71 -9.61
N THR A 72 -19.17 -8.02 -9.50
CA THR A 72 -18.95 -7.04 -8.45
C THR A 72 -18.43 -5.75 -9.07
N SER A 73 -19.02 -4.64 -8.63
CA SER A 73 -18.65 -3.30 -9.08
C SER A 73 -17.77 -2.61 -8.07
N ALA A 74 -17.09 -1.54 -8.50
CA ALA A 74 -16.28 -0.70 -7.63
C ALA A 74 -17.07 -0.25 -6.37
N GLY A 75 -16.42 -0.31 -5.23
CA GLY A 75 -17.01 0.08 -3.94
C GLY A 75 -17.97 -0.93 -3.31
N GLN A 76 -18.33 -2.02 -3.98
CA GLN A 76 -19.17 -3.05 -3.41
C GLN A 76 -18.38 -3.99 -2.50
N LYS A 77 -18.85 -4.15 -1.26
CA LYS A 77 -18.29 -5.12 -0.30
C LYS A 77 -18.95 -6.49 -0.44
N ASN A 78 -18.85 -7.08 -1.62
CA ASN A 78 -19.39 -8.41 -1.83
C ASN A 78 -18.43 -9.48 -1.31
N LYS A 79 -18.90 -10.40 -0.50
CA LYS A 79 -18.13 -11.59 -0.11
C LYS A 79 -18.14 -12.57 -1.28
N ILE A 80 -17.11 -12.52 -2.12
CA ILE A 80 -16.90 -13.52 -3.18
C ILE A 80 -16.57 -14.85 -2.52
N LYS A 81 -17.42 -15.85 -2.71
CA LYS A 81 -17.17 -17.22 -2.24
C LYS A 81 -16.56 -18.04 -3.37
N TYR A 82 -15.38 -18.61 -3.13
CA TYR A 82 -14.75 -19.51 -4.09
C TYR A 82 -15.65 -20.71 -4.38
N ARG A 83 -15.79 -21.03 -5.66
CA ARG A 83 -16.32 -22.30 -6.17
C ARG A 83 -15.40 -22.81 -7.29
N LYS A 84 -15.08 -24.10 -7.25
CA LYS A 84 -14.25 -24.74 -8.26
C LYS A 84 -14.85 -24.51 -9.67
N ASN A 85 -13.98 -24.19 -10.64
CA ASN A 85 -14.34 -23.93 -12.04
C ASN A 85 -15.35 -22.79 -12.23
N CYS A 86 -15.37 -21.83 -11.31
CA CYS A 86 -16.26 -20.67 -11.39
C CYS A 86 -15.45 -19.37 -11.32
N CYS A 87 -16.02 -18.30 -11.87
CA CYS A 87 -15.44 -16.97 -11.83
C CYS A 87 -16.49 -15.92 -11.48
N TYR A 88 -16.02 -14.74 -11.14
CA TYR A 88 -16.83 -13.53 -10.96
C TYR A 88 -16.35 -12.45 -11.90
N ARG A 89 -17.26 -11.76 -12.55
CA ARG A 89 -16.92 -10.54 -13.28
C ARG A 89 -16.57 -9.46 -12.27
N ILE A 90 -15.44 -8.78 -12.48
CA ILE A 90 -14.94 -7.73 -11.59
C ILE A 90 -14.65 -6.47 -12.38
N SER A 91 -14.90 -5.34 -11.75
CA SER A 91 -14.51 -4.02 -12.25
C SER A 91 -13.38 -3.44 -11.41
N THR A 92 -12.64 -2.49 -11.98
CA THR A 92 -11.57 -1.75 -11.30
C THR A 92 -12.09 -1.00 -10.07
N GLY A 93 -11.26 -0.88 -9.06
CA GLY A 93 -11.56 -0.09 -7.86
C GLY A 93 -11.78 -0.87 -6.59
#